data_c02986915b275a7dd0da268575c8b4e5
#
_entry.id   c02986915b275a7dd0da268575c8b4e5
#
_cell.length_a   1.000
_cell.length_b   1.000
_cell.length_c   1.000
_cell.angle_alpha   90.00
_cell.angle_beta   90.00
_cell.angle_gamma   90.00
#
_symmetry.space_group_name_H-M   'P 1'
#
loop_
_entity.id
_entity.type
_entity.pdbx_description
1 polymer ?
#
loop_
_entity_poly.entity_id
_entity_poly.type
_entity_poly.pdbx_seq_one_letter_code
_entity_poly.pdbx_strand_id
1 'polypeptide(L)' 'MRRYQFQIVHLDRLELRTSGAALDQLNALGAEGWHVVHVKEAPLRERDLAIFLEREIS' A
#
# COMPACT_ATOMS: atom_id res chain seq x y z
N MET A 1 21.23 -13.43 -7.48
CA MET A 1 20.06 -13.66 -6.60
C MET A 1 19.21 -12.40 -6.53
N ARG A 2 17.90 -12.54 -6.76
CA ARG A 2 16.99 -11.41 -6.67
C ARG A 2 16.67 -11.09 -5.23
N ARG A 3 16.65 -9.82 -4.90
CA ARG A 3 16.29 -9.34 -3.57
C ARG A 3 15.08 -8.43 -3.65
N TYR A 4 14.25 -8.50 -2.63
CA TYR A 4 13.02 -7.73 -2.55
C TYR A 4 12.95 -7.01 -1.23
N GLN A 5 12.34 -5.84 -1.25
CA GLN A 5 11.93 -5.14 -0.04
C GLN A 5 10.42 -5.23 0.06
N PHE A 6 9.94 -5.27 1.29
CA PHE A 6 8.50 -5.31 1.56
C PHE A 6 8.14 -4.19 2.51
N GLN A 7 6.96 -3.64 2.35
CA GLN A 7 6.42 -2.72 3.33
C GLN A 7 4.90 -2.85 3.41
N ILE A 8 4.36 -2.40 4.53
CA ILE A 8 2.93 -2.40 4.77
C ILE A 8 2.50 -0.95 5.00
N VAL A 9 1.51 -0.51 4.24
CA VAL A 9 0.94 0.82 4.37
C VAL A 9 -0.49 0.67 4.84
N HIS A 10 -0.85 1.41 5.88
CA HIS A 10 -2.21 1.42 6.41
C HIS A 10 -2.94 2.63 5.87
N LEU A 11 -4.08 2.40 5.23
CA LEU A 11 -4.91 3.46 4.69
C LEU A 11 -6.34 3.30 5.18
N ASP A 12 -7.01 4.43 5.39
CA ASP A 12 -8.42 4.44 5.72
C ASP A 12 -9.22 4.18 4.43
N ARG A 13 -10.13 3.22 4.47
CA ARG A 13 -10.97 2.88 3.33
C ARG A 13 -11.76 4.09 2.82
N LEU A 14 -12.24 4.92 3.74
CA LEU A 14 -12.98 6.11 3.36
C LEU A 14 -12.10 7.11 2.62
N GLU A 15 -10.85 7.27 3.04
CA GLU A 15 -9.92 8.17 2.37
C GLU A 15 -9.61 7.71 0.95
N LEU A 16 -9.54 6.41 0.71
CA LEU A 16 -9.32 5.88 -0.63
C LEU A 16 -10.46 6.25 -1.57
N ARG A 17 -11.68 6.40 -1.04
CA ARG A 17 -12.86 6.71 -1.84
C ARG A 17 -13.12 8.18 -2.00
N THR A 18 -12.69 9.01 -1.04
CA THR A 18 -13.08 10.41 -0.96
C THR A 18 -11.93 11.39 -1.05
N SER A 19 -10.70 10.95 -0.81
CA SER A 19 -9.53 11.81 -0.81
C SER A 19 -8.51 11.35 -1.83
N GLY A 20 -8.03 12.28 -2.64
CA GLY A 20 -6.95 12.00 -3.58
C GLY A 20 -5.61 11.76 -2.90
N ALA A 21 -5.47 12.14 -1.61
CA ALA A 21 -4.20 12.00 -0.90
C ALA A 21 -3.75 10.54 -0.76
N ALA A 22 -4.69 9.63 -0.50
CA ALA A 22 -4.35 8.21 -0.37
C ALA A 22 -3.88 7.64 -1.70
N LEU A 23 -4.54 7.98 -2.78
CA LEU A 23 -4.14 7.54 -4.12
C LEU A 23 -2.79 8.14 -4.51
N ASP A 24 -2.58 9.41 -4.18
CA ASP A 24 -1.31 10.09 -4.43
C ASP A 24 -0.16 9.38 -3.70
N GLN A 25 -0.40 8.94 -2.47
CA GLN A 25 0.59 8.19 -1.70
C GLN A 25 0.95 6.88 -2.40
N LEU A 26 -0.05 6.14 -2.86
CA LEU A 26 0.18 4.88 -3.58
C LEU A 26 0.91 5.12 -4.90
N ASN A 27 0.55 6.18 -5.63
CA ASN A 27 1.21 6.52 -6.88
C ASN A 27 2.68 6.92 -6.66
N ALA A 28 2.97 7.63 -5.57
CA ALA A 28 4.33 7.99 -5.22
C ALA A 28 5.18 6.74 -4.94
N LEU A 29 4.61 5.77 -4.23
CA LEU A 29 5.28 4.50 -3.98
C LEU A 29 5.51 3.73 -5.27
N GLY A 30 4.51 3.70 -6.15
CA GLY A 30 4.64 3.06 -7.46
C GLY A 30 5.74 3.67 -8.30
N ALA A 31 5.92 4.99 -8.22
CA ALA A 31 6.99 5.67 -8.94
C ALA A 31 8.38 5.25 -8.45
N GLU A 32 8.48 4.75 -7.22
CA GLU A 32 9.72 4.24 -6.66
C GLU A 32 9.92 2.73 -6.90
N GLY A 33 9.04 2.12 -7.66
CA GLY A 33 9.13 0.70 -7.99
C GLY A 33 8.32 -0.22 -7.09
N TRP A 34 7.57 0.34 -6.15
CA TRP A 34 6.72 -0.47 -5.29
C TRP A 34 5.46 -0.90 -6.02
N HIS A 35 5.05 -2.14 -5.81
CA HIS A 35 3.77 -2.61 -6.34
C HIS A 35 3.01 -3.39 -5.28
N VAL A 36 1.70 -3.34 -5.36
CA VAL A 36 0.80 -3.97 -4.40
C VAL A 36 0.73 -5.46 -4.69
N VAL A 37 0.96 -6.27 -3.67
CA VAL A 37 0.87 -7.73 -3.79
C VAL A 37 -0.32 -8.30 -3.02
N HIS A 38 -0.82 -7.57 -2.03
CA HIS A 38 -1.95 -8.04 -1.23
C HIS A 38 -2.59 -6.87 -0.50
N VAL A 39 -3.90 -6.96 -0.31
CA VAL A 39 -4.66 -6.00 0.48
C VAL A 39 -5.49 -6.78 1.49
N LYS A 40 -5.42 -6.38 2.75
CA LYS A 40 -6.14 -7.06 3.82
C LYS A 40 -6.88 -6.05 4.67
N GLU A 41 -8.10 -6.36 5.06
CA GLU A 41 -8.86 -5.55 5.99
C GLU A 41 -8.36 -5.81 7.42
N ALA A 42 -8.18 -4.73 8.18
CA ALA A 42 -7.78 -4.85 9.57
C ALA A 42 -8.96 -5.40 10.40
N PRO A 43 -8.76 -6.46 11.17
CA PRO A 43 -9.86 -7.11 11.87
C PRO A 43 -10.42 -6.27 13.02
N LEU A 44 -9.65 -5.31 13.55
CA LEU A 44 -10.06 -4.50 14.69
C LEU A 44 -10.58 -3.12 14.32
N ARG A 45 -10.47 -2.74 13.05
CA ARG A 45 -10.90 -1.42 12.58
C ARG A 45 -11.57 -1.59 11.23
N GLU A 46 -12.84 -1.28 11.18
CA GLU A 46 -13.65 -1.52 9.98
C GLU A 46 -13.21 -0.74 8.76
N ARG A 47 -12.49 0.37 8.94
CA ARG A 47 -12.09 1.24 7.84
C ARG A 47 -10.65 1.08 7.41
N ASP A 48 -9.83 0.44 8.21
CA ASP A 48 -8.41 0.32 7.90
C ASP A 48 -8.14 -0.79 6.92
N LEU A 49 -7.30 -0.48 5.94
CA LEU A 49 -6.77 -1.46 5.01
C LEU A 49 -5.26 -1.53 5.20
N ALA A 50 -4.75 -2.75 5.25
CA ALA A 50 -3.32 -2.99 5.21
C ALA A 50 -2.94 -3.35 3.77
N ILE A 51 -2.12 -2.52 3.15
CA ILE A 51 -1.69 -2.70 1.78
C ILE A 51 -0.25 -3.17 1.80
N PHE A 52 -0.02 -4.36 1.30
CA PHE A 52 1.29 -4.99 1.26
C PHE A 52 1.92 -4.72 -0.09
N LEU A 53 3.11 -4.13 -0.07
CA LEU A 53 3.85 -3.78 -1.27
C LEU A 53 5.20 -4.44 -1.27
N GLU A 54 5.70 -4.70 -2.47
CA GLU A 54 7.07 -5.17 -2.63
C GLU A 54 7.74 -4.41 -3.78
N ARG A 55 9.07 -4.38 -3.74
CA ARG A 55 9.86 -3.93 -4.88
C ARG A 55 11.15 -4.73 -4.95
N GLU A 56 11.65 -4.93 -6.16
CA GLU A 56 12.93 -5.57 -6.38
C GLU A 56 14.06 -4.56 -6.20
N ILE A 57 15.07 -4.92 -5.43
CA ILE A 57 16.21 -4.02 -5.15
C ILE A 57 17.53 -4.47 -5.76
N SER A 58 17.55 -5.68 -6.33
CA SER A 58 18.76 -6.12 -7.05
C SER A 58 18.46 -7.26 -8.01
#